data_38414e1865e08c8396d684447c46bf53
#
_entry.id   38414e1865e08c8396d684447c46bf53
#
_cell.length_a   1.000
_cell.length_b   1.000
_cell.length_c   1.000
_cell.angle_alpha   90.00
_cell.angle_beta   90.00
_cell.angle_gamma   90.00
#
_symmetry.space_group_name_H-M   'P 1'
#
loop_
_entity.id
_entity.type
_entity.pdbx_description
1 polymer ?
#
loop_
_entity_poly.entity_id
_entity_poly.type
_entity_poly.pdbx_seq_one_letter_code
_entity_poly.pdbx_strand_id
1 'polypeptide(L)'
;HLIETLRAAAPWQRVRRQLAAQGGPDGLVGPKVLVRPDDFHIRRFEQRRNTTTIFALDASGSSALYRLGEAKGAVELLLAECYVRRDQVAVITFRGTGAELLLPPTRSLVRAKRGLAGLPGGGGTPLAAGIDAAVALADRVRRSGATPVVVLLTDGRANVGLNGHGGRAQAQQDALDASRRLRALGGHVLLIDT
;
A
#
# COMPACT_ATOMS: atom_id res chain seq x y z
N HIS A 1 -8.09 0.48 -29.48
CA HIS A 1 -8.98 -0.67 -29.73
C HIS A 1 -9.32 -0.74 -31.21
N LEU A 2 -8.99 -1.84 -31.91
CA LEU A 2 -9.08 -1.93 -33.37
C LEU A 2 -10.46 -1.51 -33.91
N ILE A 3 -11.53 -2.03 -33.36
CA ILE A 3 -12.90 -1.75 -33.76
C ILE A 3 -13.24 -0.26 -33.65
N GLU A 4 -12.89 0.36 -32.52
CA GLU A 4 -13.15 1.79 -32.31
C GLU A 4 -12.28 2.68 -33.22
N THR A 5 -11.04 2.28 -33.47
CA THR A 5 -10.15 2.93 -34.43
C THR A 5 -10.76 2.89 -35.85
N LEU A 6 -11.23 1.72 -36.26
CA LEU A 6 -11.88 1.59 -37.60
C LEU A 6 -13.21 2.37 -37.65
N ARG A 7 -13.98 2.38 -36.56
CA ARG A 7 -15.22 3.16 -36.47
C ARG A 7 -14.97 4.66 -36.55
N ALA A 8 -13.91 5.17 -35.92
CA ALA A 8 -13.50 6.58 -36.02
C ALA A 8 -12.99 6.93 -37.40
N ALA A 9 -12.27 6.03 -38.04
CA ALA A 9 -11.76 6.22 -39.40
C ALA A 9 -12.86 6.14 -40.50
N ALA A 10 -13.94 5.39 -40.28
CA ALA A 10 -14.97 5.09 -41.27
C ALA A 10 -15.61 6.33 -41.93
N PRO A 11 -16.07 7.37 -41.20
CA PRO A 11 -16.69 8.55 -41.78
C PRO A 11 -15.77 9.32 -42.73
N TRP A 12 -14.46 9.24 -42.50
CA TRP A 12 -13.46 10.01 -43.23
C TRP A 12 -12.93 9.32 -44.51
N GLN A 13 -13.31 8.08 -44.78
CA GLN A 13 -12.73 7.29 -45.88
C GLN A 13 -12.94 7.94 -47.25
N ARG A 14 -14.14 8.50 -47.50
CA ARG A 14 -14.47 9.14 -48.77
C ARG A 14 -13.58 10.35 -49.02
N VAL A 15 -13.44 11.23 -48.06
CA VAL A 15 -12.61 12.44 -48.15
C VAL A 15 -11.13 12.07 -48.27
N ARG A 16 -10.65 11.12 -47.48
CA ARG A 16 -9.25 10.68 -47.50
C ARG A 16 -8.85 10.04 -48.85
N ARG A 17 -9.76 9.27 -49.47
CA ARG A 17 -9.53 8.70 -50.79
C ARG A 17 -9.51 9.75 -51.89
N GLN A 18 -10.37 10.76 -51.81
CA GLN A 18 -10.36 11.88 -52.74
C GLN A 18 -9.06 12.68 -52.67
N LEU A 19 -8.58 12.96 -51.44
CA LEU A 19 -7.32 13.65 -51.22
C LEU A 19 -6.11 12.82 -51.70
N ALA A 20 -6.14 11.50 -51.47
CA ALA A 20 -5.08 10.61 -51.94
C ALA A 20 -5.04 10.49 -53.47
N ALA A 21 -6.18 10.56 -54.16
CA ALA A 21 -6.28 10.52 -55.63
C ALA A 21 -5.76 11.82 -56.28
N GLN A 22 -5.74 12.94 -55.57
CA GLN A 22 -5.24 14.22 -56.07
C GLN A 22 -3.72 14.39 -55.90
N GLY A 23 -3.03 13.50 -55.15
CA GLY A 23 -1.64 13.66 -54.75
C GLY A 23 -0.58 12.81 -55.45
N GLY A 24 -0.91 12.00 -56.46
CA GLY A 24 0.09 11.15 -57.10
C GLY A 24 -0.30 10.55 -58.45
N PRO A 25 0.67 10.42 -59.39
CA PRO A 25 0.45 9.85 -60.73
C PRO A 25 0.40 8.32 -60.81
N ASP A 26 0.65 7.62 -59.68
CA ASP A 26 0.65 6.16 -59.66
C ASP A 26 -0.60 5.62 -59.01
N GLY A 27 -1.43 4.95 -59.83
CA GLY A 27 -2.62 4.21 -59.40
C GLY A 27 -2.33 3.00 -58.48
N LEU A 28 -1.52 3.22 -57.45
CA LEU A 28 -1.27 2.23 -56.41
C LEU A 28 -2.57 1.98 -55.67
N VAL A 29 -3.04 0.75 -55.74
CA VAL A 29 -4.13 0.24 -54.91
C VAL A 29 -3.72 0.41 -53.46
N GLY A 30 -4.01 1.59 -52.90
CA GLY A 30 -3.75 1.90 -51.52
C GLY A 30 -4.55 0.99 -50.56
N PRO A 31 -4.21 0.96 -49.28
CA PRO A 31 -4.91 0.13 -48.32
C PRO A 31 -6.42 0.39 -48.36
N LYS A 32 -7.22 -0.67 -48.23
CA LYS A 32 -8.71 -0.59 -48.32
C LYS A 32 -9.31 0.40 -47.31
N VAL A 33 -8.62 0.63 -46.19
CA VAL A 33 -9.02 1.56 -45.14
C VAL A 33 -7.84 2.47 -44.79
N LEU A 34 -8.06 3.78 -44.89
CA LEU A 34 -7.08 4.81 -44.53
C LEU A 34 -7.28 5.23 -43.07
N VAL A 35 -6.33 4.87 -42.21
CA VAL A 35 -6.32 5.22 -40.80
C VAL A 35 -5.26 6.29 -40.55
N ARG A 36 -5.59 7.33 -39.77
CA ARG A 36 -4.66 8.37 -39.33
C ARG A 36 -4.39 8.26 -37.85
N PRO A 37 -3.30 8.86 -37.32
CA PRO A 37 -3.02 8.85 -35.86
C PRO A 37 -4.20 9.31 -34.99
N ASP A 38 -4.97 10.30 -35.43
CA ASP A 38 -6.13 10.85 -34.71
C ASP A 38 -7.30 9.85 -34.59
N ASP A 39 -7.32 8.80 -35.42
CA ASP A 39 -8.34 7.75 -35.33
C ASP A 39 -8.01 6.69 -34.29
N PHE A 40 -6.78 6.66 -33.78
CA PHE A 40 -6.36 5.62 -32.84
C PHE A 40 -7.08 5.71 -31.50
N HIS A 41 -7.87 4.69 -31.21
CA HIS A 41 -8.48 4.48 -29.90
C HIS A 41 -7.70 3.44 -29.13
N ILE A 42 -6.97 3.89 -28.11
CA ILE A 42 -6.26 3.02 -27.16
C ILE A 42 -7.13 2.78 -25.94
N ARG A 43 -7.15 1.55 -25.44
CA ARG A 43 -7.73 1.27 -24.14
C ARG A 43 -6.73 1.67 -23.06
N ARG A 44 -7.13 2.59 -22.20
CA ARG A 44 -6.39 2.88 -20.97
C ARG A 44 -6.86 1.91 -19.92
N PHE A 45 -6.01 0.95 -19.55
CA PHE A 45 -6.30 0.05 -18.44
C PHE A 45 -5.84 0.72 -17.16
N GLU A 46 -6.75 1.06 -16.28
CA GLU A 46 -6.45 1.37 -14.89
C GLU A 46 -6.33 0.07 -14.12
N GLN A 47 -5.12 -0.37 -13.88
CA GLN A 47 -4.89 -1.48 -12.97
C GLN A 47 -4.91 -0.94 -11.55
N ARG A 48 -6.02 -1.13 -10.83
CA ARG A 48 -6.07 -0.86 -9.39
C ARG A 48 -5.11 -1.83 -8.71
N ARG A 49 -4.02 -1.31 -8.20
CA ARG A 49 -3.10 -2.09 -7.36
C ARG A 49 -3.81 -2.38 -6.05
N ASN A 50 -3.78 -3.63 -5.61
CA ASN A 50 -4.29 -3.99 -4.29
C ASN A 50 -3.48 -3.24 -3.23
N THR A 51 -4.16 -2.70 -2.23
CA THR A 51 -3.52 -2.06 -1.08
C THR A 51 -3.34 -3.09 0.03
N THR A 52 -2.25 -2.98 0.76
CA THR A 52 -2.03 -3.72 2.01
C THR A 52 -1.78 -2.72 3.12
N THR A 53 -2.73 -2.63 4.06
CA THR A 53 -2.59 -1.78 5.23
C THR A 53 -1.89 -2.56 6.33
N ILE A 54 -0.75 -2.05 6.79
CA ILE A 54 0.11 -2.64 7.82
C ILE A 54 -0.06 -1.82 9.09
N PHE A 55 -0.72 -2.37 10.09
CA PHE A 55 -0.83 -1.77 11.40
C PHE A 55 0.37 -2.18 12.26
N ALA A 56 1.11 -1.20 12.76
CA ALA A 56 2.16 -1.39 13.75
C ALA A 56 1.68 -0.81 15.08
N LEU A 57 1.36 -1.69 16.03
CA LEU A 57 0.69 -1.38 17.29
C LEU A 57 1.68 -1.42 18.45
N ASP A 58 1.74 -0.34 19.19
CA ASP A 58 2.43 -0.30 20.48
C ASP A 58 1.60 -1.05 21.53
N ALA A 59 2.09 -2.20 21.93
CA ALA A 59 1.49 -3.03 22.98
C ALA A 59 2.24 -2.91 24.33
N SER A 60 3.05 -1.86 24.50
CA SER A 60 3.85 -1.61 25.72
C SER A 60 3.04 -0.91 26.81
N GLY A 61 3.54 -1.00 28.04
CA GLY A 61 2.99 -0.28 29.19
C GLY A 61 1.71 -0.86 29.80
N SER A 62 1.32 -0.36 30.95
CA SER A 62 0.15 -0.83 31.73
C SER A 62 -1.19 -0.35 31.15
N SER A 63 -1.19 0.74 30.40
CA SER A 63 -2.36 1.28 29.68
C SER A 63 -2.54 0.68 28.28
N ALA A 64 -1.62 -0.21 27.87
CA ALA A 64 -1.67 -0.85 26.55
C ALA A 64 -3.00 -1.59 26.30
N LEU A 65 -3.55 -2.26 27.31
CA LEU A 65 -4.83 -2.96 27.21
C LEU A 65 -6.01 -2.01 26.93
N TYR A 66 -5.99 -0.82 27.49
CA TYR A 66 -7.05 0.19 27.24
C TYR A 66 -6.90 0.82 25.84
N ARG A 67 -5.68 1.26 25.52
CA ARG A 67 -5.36 1.81 24.18
C ARG A 67 -5.52 0.78 23.07
N LEU A 68 -5.16 -0.48 23.33
CA LEU A 68 -5.42 -1.59 22.43
C LEU A 68 -6.92 -1.83 22.23
N GLY A 69 -7.76 -1.57 23.24
CA GLY A 69 -9.21 -1.63 23.15
C GLY A 69 -9.76 -0.61 22.16
N GLU A 70 -9.30 0.65 22.26
CA GLU A 70 -9.68 1.73 21.32
C GLU A 70 -9.08 1.51 19.93
N ALA A 71 -7.80 1.18 19.85
CA ALA A 71 -7.13 0.85 18.59
C ALA A 71 -7.76 -0.38 17.92
N LYS A 72 -8.19 -1.36 18.70
CA LYS A 72 -8.89 -2.55 18.21
C LYS A 72 -10.20 -2.19 17.53
N GLY A 73 -10.99 -1.28 18.10
CA GLY A 73 -12.22 -0.77 17.46
C GLY A 73 -11.94 -0.07 16.14
N ALA A 74 -10.94 0.83 16.10
CA ALA A 74 -10.53 1.52 14.90
C ALA A 74 -9.99 0.56 13.83
N VAL A 75 -9.15 -0.41 14.24
CA VAL A 75 -8.63 -1.46 13.34
C VAL A 75 -9.76 -2.36 12.83
N GLU A 76 -10.75 -2.70 13.65
CA GLU A 76 -11.90 -3.49 13.21
C GLU A 76 -12.76 -2.75 12.18
N LEU A 77 -12.97 -1.44 12.33
CA LEU A 77 -13.67 -0.60 11.35
C LEU A 77 -12.89 -0.50 10.03
N LEU A 78 -11.58 -0.24 10.11
CA LEU A 78 -10.71 -0.21 8.92
C LEU A 78 -10.63 -1.57 8.23
N LEU A 79 -10.65 -2.67 9.00
CA LEU A 79 -10.73 -4.04 8.45
C LEU A 79 -12.02 -4.28 7.67
N ALA A 80 -13.15 -3.76 8.15
CA ALA A 80 -14.42 -3.87 7.45
C ALA A 80 -14.38 -3.11 6.12
N GLU A 81 -13.79 -1.90 6.10
CA GLU A 81 -13.60 -1.12 4.86
C GLU A 81 -12.63 -1.80 3.89
N CYS A 82 -11.50 -2.31 4.39
CA CYS A 82 -10.54 -3.05 3.57
C CYS A 82 -11.15 -4.30 2.93
N TYR A 83 -12.04 -4.99 3.66
CA TYR A 83 -12.77 -6.13 3.14
C TYR A 83 -13.65 -5.76 1.94
N VAL A 84 -14.41 -4.66 2.04
CA VAL A 84 -15.26 -4.14 0.95
C VAL A 84 -14.41 -3.78 -0.27
N ARG A 85 -13.23 -3.18 -0.06
CA ARG A 85 -12.30 -2.78 -1.13
C ARG A 85 -11.45 -3.92 -1.69
N ARG A 86 -11.53 -5.12 -1.12
CA ARG A 86 -10.65 -6.27 -1.40
C ARG A 86 -9.18 -6.03 -1.08
N ASP A 87 -8.88 -5.08 -0.20
CA ASP A 87 -7.55 -4.80 0.29
C ASP A 87 -7.12 -5.84 1.33
N GLN A 88 -5.82 -5.92 1.58
CA GLN A 88 -5.25 -6.78 2.61
C GLN A 88 -4.92 -5.98 3.86
N VAL A 89 -4.94 -6.66 5.00
CA VAL A 89 -4.53 -6.10 6.28
C VAL A 89 -3.48 -7.00 6.91
N ALA A 90 -2.47 -6.39 7.51
CA ALA A 90 -1.47 -7.04 8.33
C ALA A 90 -1.34 -6.31 9.67
N VAL A 91 -0.97 -7.03 10.72
CA VAL A 91 -0.78 -6.46 12.05
C VAL A 91 0.57 -6.88 12.60
N ILE A 92 1.34 -5.90 13.00
CA ILE A 92 2.59 -6.03 13.74
C ILE A 92 2.34 -5.46 15.13
N THR A 93 2.83 -6.12 16.14
CA THR A 93 2.86 -5.60 17.52
C THR A 93 4.29 -5.50 17.99
N PHE A 94 4.58 -4.46 18.77
CA PHE A 94 5.89 -4.31 19.38
C PHE A 94 5.76 -4.03 20.88
N ARG A 95 6.52 -4.79 21.68
CA ARG A 95 6.55 -4.71 23.13
C ARG A 95 7.76 -5.45 23.71
N GLY A 96 8.06 -5.22 24.98
CA GLY A 96 9.19 -5.88 25.65
C GLY A 96 10.50 -5.49 24.97
N THR A 97 11.10 -6.38 24.22
CA THR A 97 12.40 -6.17 23.54
C THR A 97 12.34 -6.24 22.03
N GLY A 98 11.16 -6.48 21.43
CA GLY A 98 11.09 -6.68 19.99
C GLY A 98 9.70 -6.45 19.38
N ALA A 99 9.59 -6.79 18.10
CA ALA A 99 8.37 -6.72 17.34
C ALA A 99 8.01 -8.09 16.74
N GLU A 100 6.72 -8.36 16.65
CA GLU A 100 6.18 -9.62 16.14
C GLU A 100 5.12 -9.35 15.05
N LEU A 101 5.15 -10.13 13.97
CA LEU A 101 4.10 -10.15 12.96
C LEU A 101 2.94 -11.01 13.46
N LEU A 102 1.98 -10.38 14.12
CA LEU A 102 0.82 -11.05 14.69
C LEU A 102 -0.14 -11.59 13.61
N LEU A 103 -0.34 -10.81 12.57
CA LEU A 103 -1.22 -11.15 11.47
C LEU A 103 -0.51 -10.89 10.14
N PRO A 104 -0.18 -11.94 9.39
CA PRO A 104 0.34 -11.76 8.03
C PRO A 104 -0.73 -11.17 7.10
N PRO A 105 -0.33 -10.55 5.95
CA PRO A 105 -1.26 -9.96 5.02
C PRO A 105 -2.42 -10.90 4.68
N THR A 106 -3.63 -10.48 4.99
CA THR A 106 -4.85 -11.28 4.82
C THR A 106 -6.04 -10.42 4.45
N ARG A 107 -7.02 -11.03 3.77
CA ARG A 107 -8.35 -10.46 3.53
C ARG A 107 -9.40 -11.01 4.49
N SER A 108 -9.01 -11.90 5.37
CA SER A 108 -9.92 -12.57 6.30
C SER A 108 -10.17 -11.73 7.54
N LEU A 109 -11.35 -11.11 7.62
CA LEU A 109 -11.80 -10.37 8.79
C LEU A 109 -11.82 -11.24 10.06
N VAL A 110 -12.17 -12.53 9.93
CA VAL A 110 -12.20 -13.47 11.06
C VAL A 110 -10.81 -13.71 11.64
N ARG A 111 -9.79 -13.89 10.76
CA ARG A 111 -8.40 -14.05 11.22
C ARG A 111 -7.89 -12.79 11.91
N ALA A 112 -8.21 -11.63 11.36
CA ALA A 112 -7.82 -10.35 11.91
C ALA A 112 -8.41 -10.12 13.31
N LYS A 113 -9.71 -10.38 13.49
CA LYS A 113 -10.38 -10.27 14.79
C LYS A 113 -9.79 -11.24 15.84
N ARG A 114 -9.50 -12.48 15.44
CA ARG A 114 -8.87 -13.47 16.34
C ARG A 114 -7.45 -13.04 16.75
N GLY A 115 -6.65 -12.56 15.81
CA GLY A 115 -5.29 -12.09 16.07
C GLY A 115 -5.28 -10.93 17.08
N LEU A 116 -6.21 -9.98 16.93
CA LEU A 116 -6.34 -8.83 17.81
C LEU A 116 -6.94 -9.19 19.20
N ALA A 117 -7.69 -10.28 19.31
CA ALA A 117 -8.36 -10.65 20.57
C ALA A 117 -7.39 -11.10 21.66
N GLY A 118 -6.26 -11.71 21.29
CA GLY A 118 -5.29 -12.32 22.21
C GLY A 118 -4.05 -11.49 22.50
N LEU A 119 -4.06 -10.18 22.21
CA LEU A 119 -2.89 -9.33 22.38
C LEU A 119 -2.53 -9.14 23.87
N PRO A 120 -1.40 -9.66 24.33
CA PRO A 120 -0.92 -9.36 25.65
C PRO A 120 -0.30 -7.95 25.65
N GLY A 121 -0.66 -7.14 26.62
CA GLY A 121 -0.04 -5.83 26.85
C GLY A 121 1.09 -5.87 27.88
N GLY A 122 1.95 -4.85 27.86
CA GLY A 122 2.97 -4.62 28.87
C GLY A 122 4.41 -4.78 28.40
N GLY A 123 5.34 -4.35 29.23
CA GLY A 123 6.78 -4.35 28.94
C GLY A 123 7.29 -3.03 28.36
N GLY A 124 8.51 -3.05 27.84
CA GLY A 124 9.14 -1.89 27.21
C GLY A 124 8.60 -1.57 25.82
N THR A 125 8.99 -0.42 25.30
CA THR A 125 8.58 0.11 23.98
C THR A 125 9.77 0.06 23.01
N PRO A 126 9.96 -1.05 22.25
CA PRO A 126 10.98 -1.17 21.23
C PRO A 126 10.50 -0.57 19.90
N LEU A 127 10.29 0.77 19.90
CA LEU A 127 9.70 1.50 18.75
C LEU A 127 10.49 1.28 17.46
N ALA A 128 11.82 1.29 17.54
CA ALA A 128 12.68 1.05 16.40
C ALA A 128 12.43 -0.34 15.77
N ALA A 129 12.31 -1.38 16.60
CA ALA A 129 12.01 -2.73 16.13
C ALA A 129 10.62 -2.82 15.47
N GLY A 130 9.64 -2.12 16.01
CA GLY A 130 8.29 -2.02 15.45
C GLY A 130 8.31 -1.38 14.05
N ILE A 131 9.01 -0.26 13.91
CA ILE A 131 9.16 0.44 12.63
C ILE A 131 9.93 -0.43 11.62
N ASP A 132 11.04 -1.05 12.02
CA ASP A 132 11.83 -1.91 11.13
C ASP A 132 11.05 -3.13 10.65
N ALA A 133 10.25 -3.73 11.51
CA ALA A 133 9.35 -4.82 11.12
C ALA A 133 8.31 -4.34 10.08
N ALA A 134 7.75 -3.14 10.27
CA ALA A 134 6.84 -2.53 9.31
C ALA A 134 7.52 -2.23 7.96
N VAL A 135 8.76 -1.70 7.98
CA VAL A 135 9.58 -1.47 6.78
C VAL A 135 9.82 -2.76 6.02
N ALA A 136 10.25 -3.82 6.71
CA ALA A 136 10.51 -5.11 6.10
C ALA A 136 9.27 -5.74 5.47
N LEU A 137 8.11 -5.59 6.12
CA LEU A 137 6.84 -6.07 5.59
C LEU A 137 6.37 -5.24 4.40
N ALA A 138 6.46 -3.91 4.50
CA ALA A 138 6.09 -2.99 3.42
C ALA A 138 6.92 -3.23 2.15
N ASP A 139 8.22 -3.50 2.29
CA ASP A 139 9.08 -3.84 1.17
C ASP A 139 8.66 -5.17 0.51
N ARG A 140 8.31 -6.19 1.29
CA ARG A 140 7.75 -7.45 0.77
C ARG A 140 6.44 -7.23 0.01
N VAL A 141 5.53 -6.46 0.57
CA VAL A 141 4.25 -6.09 -0.06
C VAL A 141 4.49 -5.39 -1.39
N ARG A 142 5.40 -4.43 -1.44
CA ARG A 142 5.77 -3.71 -2.65
C ARG A 142 6.34 -4.64 -3.73
N ARG A 143 7.22 -5.57 -3.35
CA ARG A 143 7.79 -6.58 -4.27
C ARG A 143 6.71 -7.52 -4.83
N SER A 144 5.63 -7.75 -4.11
CA SER A 144 4.48 -8.52 -4.61
C SER A 144 3.56 -7.75 -5.55
N GLY A 145 3.88 -6.47 -5.84
CA GLY A 145 3.10 -5.60 -6.72
C GLY A 145 1.92 -4.89 -6.06
N ALA A 146 1.76 -5.03 -4.73
CA ALA A 146 0.76 -4.30 -3.96
C ALA A 146 1.31 -2.98 -3.42
N THR A 147 0.43 -2.06 -3.07
CA THR A 147 0.79 -0.77 -2.47
C THR A 147 0.73 -0.88 -0.94
N PRO A 148 1.86 -0.75 -0.20
CA PRO A 148 1.84 -0.75 1.24
C PRO A 148 1.37 0.60 1.78
N VAL A 149 0.55 0.55 2.83
CA VAL A 149 0.19 1.69 3.68
C VAL A 149 0.53 1.29 5.11
N VAL A 150 1.37 2.06 5.78
CA VAL A 150 1.77 1.79 7.17
C VAL A 150 0.99 2.71 8.10
N VAL A 151 0.33 2.13 9.09
CA VAL A 151 -0.36 2.85 10.16
C VAL A 151 0.36 2.52 11.46
N LEU A 152 1.05 3.50 12.03
CA LEU A 152 1.78 3.36 13.28
C LEU A 152 0.96 3.97 14.42
N LEU A 153 0.62 3.16 15.43
CA LEU A 153 -0.09 3.57 16.63
C LEU A 153 0.88 3.50 17.81
N THR A 154 1.28 4.64 18.35
CA THR A 154 2.25 4.75 19.45
C THR A 154 2.19 6.13 20.10
N ASP A 155 2.57 6.23 21.36
CA ASP A 155 2.80 7.53 22.04
C ASP A 155 4.21 8.11 21.73
N GLY A 156 4.98 7.46 20.87
CA GLY A 156 6.32 7.90 20.46
C GLY A 156 7.43 7.72 21.51
N ARG A 157 7.13 7.12 22.66
CA ARG A 157 8.10 6.96 23.76
C ARG A 157 8.93 5.69 23.60
N ALA A 158 10.03 5.78 22.86
CA ALA A 158 10.99 4.70 22.79
C ALA A 158 11.79 4.58 24.10
N ASN A 159 11.84 3.39 24.69
CA ASN A 159 12.63 3.09 25.88
C ASN A 159 13.51 1.83 25.78
N VAL A 160 13.39 1.08 24.68
CA VAL A 160 14.17 -0.11 24.40
C VAL A 160 14.84 0.05 23.04
N GLY A 161 16.18 -0.05 23.01
CA GLY A 161 16.97 -0.02 21.78
C GLY A 161 16.85 -1.31 20.95
N LEU A 162 17.33 -1.27 19.71
CA LEU A 162 17.25 -2.40 18.77
C LEU A 162 17.87 -3.71 19.30
N ASN A 163 18.90 -3.61 20.11
CA ASN A 163 19.60 -4.77 20.68
C ASN A 163 19.03 -5.20 22.05
N GLY A 164 17.89 -4.67 22.47
CA GLY A 164 17.32 -4.90 23.79
C GLY A 164 18.10 -4.23 24.94
N HIS A 165 19.19 -3.54 24.61
CA HIS A 165 20.08 -2.85 25.53
C HIS A 165 20.10 -1.35 25.20
N GLY A 166 20.58 -0.56 26.13
CA GLY A 166 20.70 0.89 25.97
C GLY A 166 19.64 1.68 26.70
N GLY A 167 19.99 2.93 27.07
CA GLY A 167 19.08 3.86 27.71
C GLY A 167 18.11 4.51 26.71
N ARG A 168 17.21 5.35 27.23
CA ARG A 168 16.22 6.10 26.42
C ARG A 168 16.84 6.85 25.25
N ALA A 169 18.02 7.45 25.43
CA ALA A 169 18.70 8.20 24.39
C ALA A 169 19.04 7.32 23.17
N GLN A 170 19.56 6.11 23.40
CA GLN A 170 19.85 5.16 22.34
C GLN A 170 18.58 4.67 21.68
N ALA A 171 17.54 4.33 22.44
CA ALA A 171 16.26 3.91 21.90
C ALA A 171 15.61 4.98 21.01
N GLN A 172 15.72 6.26 21.39
CA GLN A 172 15.25 7.38 20.58
C GLN A 172 16.05 7.52 19.30
N GLN A 173 17.38 7.40 19.35
CA GLN A 173 18.22 7.46 18.17
C GLN A 173 17.90 6.32 17.20
N ASP A 174 17.79 5.10 17.71
CA ASP A 174 17.40 3.92 16.90
C ASP A 174 16.02 4.13 16.25
N ALA A 175 15.06 4.71 16.95
CA ALA A 175 13.73 5.02 16.42
C ALA A 175 13.78 6.09 15.32
N LEU A 176 14.63 7.12 15.47
CA LEU A 176 14.84 8.11 14.42
C LEU A 176 15.45 7.50 13.17
N ASP A 177 16.42 6.62 13.31
CA ASP A 177 17.06 5.95 12.19
C ASP A 177 16.10 4.97 11.49
N ALA A 178 15.27 4.25 12.26
CA ALA A 178 14.19 3.42 11.73
C ALA A 178 13.15 4.27 10.96
N SER A 179 12.79 5.45 11.50
CA SER A 179 11.87 6.38 10.83
C SER A 179 12.42 6.92 9.51
N ARG A 180 13.73 7.15 9.42
CA ARG A 180 14.41 7.52 8.17
C ARG A 180 14.32 6.41 7.12
N ARG A 181 14.49 5.14 7.55
CA ARG A 181 14.31 3.97 6.68
C ARG A 181 12.88 3.85 6.19
N LEU A 182 11.89 4.06 7.07
CA LEU A 182 10.48 4.05 6.72
C LEU A 182 10.15 5.15 5.68
N ARG A 183 10.67 6.36 5.88
CA ARG A 183 10.54 7.47 4.93
C ARG A 183 11.15 7.15 3.57
N ALA A 184 12.31 6.50 3.55
CA ALA A 184 13.03 6.13 2.32
C ALA A 184 12.26 5.13 1.45
N LEU A 185 11.31 4.37 2.02
CA LEU A 185 10.41 3.51 1.24
C LEU A 185 9.48 4.30 0.29
N GLY A 186 9.25 5.60 0.54
CA GLY A 186 8.38 6.43 -0.30
C GLY A 186 6.90 6.01 -0.31
N GLY A 187 6.46 5.27 0.71
CA GLY A 187 5.08 4.81 0.88
C GLY A 187 4.21 5.79 1.69
N HIS A 188 2.93 5.47 1.81
CA HIS A 188 2.01 6.20 2.68
C HIS A 188 2.20 5.74 4.12
N VAL A 189 2.44 6.68 5.02
CA VAL A 189 2.57 6.43 6.47
C VAL A 189 1.61 7.34 7.20
N LEU A 190 0.80 6.76 8.08
CA LEU A 190 -0.07 7.45 9.01
C LEU A 190 0.42 7.18 10.42
N LEU A 191 0.67 8.23 11.20
CA LEU A 191 0.99 8.14 12.62
C LEU A 191 -0.26 8.54 13.40
N ILE A 192 -0.65 7.69 14.35
CA ILE A 192 -1.75 7.94 15.28
C ILE A 192 -1.13 7.96 16.69
N ASP A 193 -1.18 9.13 17.31
CA ASP A 193 -0.75 9.32 18.69
C ASP A 193 -1.84 8.77 19.63
N THR A 194 -1.42 7.95 20.64
CA THR A 194 -2.33 7.19 21.52
C THR A 194 -2.06 7.43 23.01
#